data_13644fb0bdf48c5bee0addd128dc0099
#
_entry.id   13644fb0bdf48c5bee0addd128dc0099
#
_cell.length_a   1.000
_cell.length_b   1.000
_cell.length_c   1.000
_cell.angle_alpha   90.00
_cell.angle_beta   90.00
_cell.angle_gamma   90.00
#
_symmetry.space_group_name_H-M   'P 1'
#
loop_
_entity.id
_entity.type
_entity.pdbx_description
1 polymer ?
#
loop_
_entity_poly.entity_id
_entity_poly.type
_entity_poly.pdbx_seq_one_letter_code
_entity_poly.pdbx_strand_id
1 'polypeptide(L)'
;NEELIALMGSENAKLKISSKPPTVVMLVGLQGAGKTTNGAKLAGLMKKQGKRPLLVACDVYRPAAIKQLEVVGGQLGIPVFQMGQSDPVDIAKAGVAHAKKEGFDMVFLDTAGRLHVDEALMEELSAIKAAVEPDEILLVVDAMTGQDAVNAASAFDQQLDIDGVMLTKLDGDARGGAALSVKAVTGKPIKFVG
;
A
#
# COMPACT_ATOMS: atom_id res chain seq x y z
N ASN A 1 16.98 -3.69 9.53
CA ASN A 1 17.06 -5.09 9.19
C ASN A 1 16.50 -5.33 7.81
N GLU A 2 17.32 -5.80 6.92
CA GLU A 2 16.98 -5.94 5.51
C GLU A 2 15.93 -7.01 5.21
N GLU A 3 15.67 -7.88 6.15
CA GLU A 3 14.70 -8.96 5.99
C GLU A 3 13.28 -8.55 6.32
N LEU A 4 13.04 -7.28 6.61
CA LEU A 4 11.73 -6.82 7.04
C LEU A 4 10.63 -7.03 6.01
N ILE A 5 10.99 -7.08 4.73
CA ILE A 5 10.02 -7.39 3.68
C ILE A 5 10.54 -8.56 2.86
N ALA A 6 9.78 -9.63 2.84
CA ALA A 6 10.09 -10.81 2.06
C ALA A 6 8.99 -11.07 1.05
N LEU A 7 9.38 -11.57 -0.11
CA LEU A 7 8.45 -12.00 -1.14
C LEU A 7 7.86 -13.34 -0.73
N MET A 8 6.53 -13.43 -0.73
CA MET A 8 5.85 -14.66 -0.32
C MET A 8 5.60 -15.59 -1.51
N GLY A 9 6.00 -16.85 -1.32
CA GLY A 9 5.55 -17.95 -2.14
C GLY A 9 6.03 -17.96 -3.58
N SER A 10 5.11 -18.21 -4.50
CA SER A 10 5.39 -18.53 -5.89
C SER A 10 5.60 -17.27 -6.75
N GLU A 11 5.93 -17.50 -8.01
CA GLU A 11 6.06 -16.44 -9.01
C GLU A 11 4.80 -15.60 -9.17
N ASN A 12 3.64 -16.17 -8.87
CA ASN A 12 2.37 -15.45 -8.98
C ASN A 12 2.16 -14.42 -7.87
N ALA A 13 3.04 -14.39 -6.87
CA ALA A 13 2.94 -13.49 -5.73
C ALA A 13 3.71 -12.18 -5.92
N LYS A 14 4.03 -11.81 -7.15
CA LYS A 14 4.75 -10.56 -7.45
C LYS A 14 3.77 -9.42 -7.72
N LEU A 15 4.26 -8.19 -7.54
CA LEU A 15 3.48 -7.01 -7.93
C LEU A 15 3.21 -7.04 -9.43
N LYS A 16 2.03 -6.55 -9.80
CA LYS A 16 1.70 -6.37 -11.21
C LYS A 16 2.45 -5.16 -11.74
N ILE A 17 3.28 -5.38 -12.74
CA ILE A 17 4.07 -4.32 -13.35
C ILE A 17 3.37 -3.90 -14.65
N SER A 18 3.14 -2.59 -14.80
CA SER A 18 2.51 -2.04 -15.99
C SER A 18 3.45 -2.13 -17.19
N SER A 19 2.87 -2.40 -18.36
CA SER A 19 3.63 -2.32 -19.62
C SER A 19 3.96 -0.87 -19.98
N LYS A 20 3.22 0.09 -19.42
CA LYS A 20 3.45 1.52 -19.62
C LYS A 20 3.75 2.17 -18.27
N PRO A 21 5.01 2.51 -17.99
CA PRO A 21 5.34 3.19 -16.73
C PRO A 21 4.63 4.53 -16.59
N PRO A 22 4.32 4.96 -15.37
CA PRO A 22 4.65 4.29 -14.12
C PRO A 22 3.65 3.19 -13.76
N THR A 23 4.14 2.16 -13.07
CA THR A 23 3.27 1.20 -12.39
C THR A 23 2.69 1.89 -11.16
N VAL A 24 1.38 1.89 -11.03
CA VAL A 24 0.70 2.54 -9.90
C VAL A 24 0.29 1.49 -8.88
N VAL A 25 0.84 1.59 -7.68
CA VAL A 25 0.50 0.71 -6.56
C VAL A 25 -0.27 1.54 -5.54
N MET A 26 -1.49 1.15 -5.25
CA MET A 26 -2.33 1.80 -4.27
C MET A 26 -2.27 1.03 -2.96
N LEU A 27 -1.75 1.66 -1.92
CA LEU A 27 -1.64 1.05 -0.59
C LEU A 27 -2.87 1.37 0.22
N VAL A 28 -3.56 0.34 0.69
CA VAL A 28 -4.76 0.52 1.51
C VAL A 28 -4.61 -0.28 2.80
N GLY A 29 -5.31 0.12 3.85
CA GLY A 29 -5.25 -0.56 5.14
C GLY A 29 -5.76 0.32 6.26
N LEU A 30 -5.97 -0.30 7.41
CA LEU A 30 -6.41 0.40 8.60
C LEU A 30 -5.25 1.11 9.29
N GLN A 31 -5.58 2.11 10.13
CA GLN A 31 -4.60 2.82 10.93
C GLN A 31 -3.92 1.83 11.88
N GLY A 32 -2.60 1.94 12.00
CA GLY A 32 -1.83 1.06 12.87
C GLY A 32 -1.36 -0.24 12.23
N ALA A 33 -1.77 -0.52 10.99
CA ALA A 33 -1.32 -1.73 10.29
C ALA A 33 0.13 -1.64 9.80
N GLY A 34 0.75 -0.47 9.87
CA GLY A 34 2.10 -0.26 9.40
C GLY A 34 2.17 0.05 7.90
N LYS A 35 1.09 0.56 7.34
CA LYS A 35 0.95 0.82 5.91
C LYS A 35 2.02 1.78 5.40
N THR A 36 2.20 2.92 6.06
CA THR A 36 3.17 3.93 5.64
C THR A 36 4.59 3.38 5.68
N THR A 37 4.99 2.81 6.81
CA THR A 37 6.34 2.29 7.01
C THR A 37 6.63 1.12 6.08
N ASN A 38 5.73 0.16 6.01
CA ASN A 38 5.96 -1.04 5.21
C ASN A 38 5.78 -0.78 3.72
N GLY A 39 4.90 0.14 3.35
CA GLY A 39 4.78 0.58 1.96
C GLY A 39 6.05 1.25 1.48
N ALA A 40 6.65 2.10 2.32
CA ALA A 40 7.92 2.75 1.99
C ALA A 40 9.06 1.71 1.87
N LYS A 41 9.08 0.71 2.76
CA LYS A 41 10.07 -0.37 2.67
C LYS A 41 9.91 -1.17 1.38
N LEU A 42 8.67 -1.41 0.95
CA LEU A 42 8.42 -2.08 -0.31
C LEU A 42 8.97 -1.25 -1.49
N ALA A 43 8.76 0.06 -1.46
CA ALA A 43 9.33 0.94 -2.46
C ALA A 43 10.86 0.87 -2.45
N GLY A 44 11.46 0.78 -1.26
CA GLY A 44 12.90 0.60 -1.11
C GLY A 44 13.38 -0.71 -1.73
N LEU A 45 12.61 -1.78 -1.55
CA LEU A 45 12.91 -3.07 -2.18
C LEU A 45 12.87 -2.96 -3.70
N MET A 46 11.87 -2.28 -4.25
CA MET A 46 11.78 -2.06 -5.69
C MET A 46 12.96 -1.23 -6.20
N LYS A 47 13.39 -0.24 -5.42
CA LYS A 47 14.55 0.57 -5.77
C LYS A 47 15.80 -0.30 -5.87
N LYS A 48 15.99 -1.24 -4.93
CA LYS A 48 17.11 -2.19 -4.97
C LYS A 48 17.06 -3.07 -6.21
N GLN A 49 15.88 -3.30 -6.76
CA GLN A 49 15.69 -4.09 -7.97
C GLN A 49 15.82 -3.26 -9.26
N GLY A 50 16.27 -2.03 -9.14
CA GLY A 50 16.51 -1.17 -10.29
C GLY A 50 15.36 -0.29 -10.70
N LYS A 51 14.29 -0.24 -9.92
CA LYS A 51 13.15 0.64 -10.20
C LYS A 51 13.37 2.04 -9.64
N ARG A 52 12.61 2.99 -10.16
CA ARG A 52 12.64 4.38 -9.68
C ARG A 52 11.27 4.71 -9.07
N PRO A 53 11.07 4.40 -7.78
CA PRO A 53 9.78 4.62 -7.13
C PRO A 53 9.60 6.07 -6.68
N LEU A 54 8.33 6.50 -6.65
CA LEU A 54 7.89 7.76 -6.05
C LEU A 54 6.83 7.44 -5.01
N LEU A 55 6.96 8.00 -3.81
CA LEU A 55 5.94 7.90 -2.78
C LEU A 55 5.02 9.11 -2.89
N VAL A 56 3.72 8.89 -2.79
CA VAL A 56 2.70 9.97 -2.89
C VAL A 56 1.89 9.99 -1.61
N ALA A 57 1.87 11.14 -0.93
CA ALA A 57 1.18 11.32 0.35
C ALA A 57 -0.28 11.69 0.12
N CYS A 58 -1.17 10.69 0.16
CA CYS A 58 -2.61 10.87 -0.02
C CYS A 58 -3.38 10.91 1.30
N ASP A 59 -2.73 10.68 2.45
CA ASP A 59 -3.38 10.81 3.76
C ASP A 59 -3.27 12.25 4.23
N VAL A 60 -4.33 13.03 3.97
CA VAL A 60 -4.33 14.47 4.24
C VAL A 60 -4.99 14.80 5.58
N TYR A 61 -5.58 13.82 6.25
CA TYR A 61 -6.34 14.05 7.48
C TYR A 61 -5.45 14.14 8.71
N ARG A 62 -4.23 13.62 8.60
CA ARG A 62 -3.24 13.67 9.68
C ARG A 62 -1.96 14.31 9.16
N PRO A 63 -1.68 15.58 9.52
CA PRO A 63 -0.45 16.22 9.05
C PRO A 63 0.81 15.43 9.39
N ALA A 64 0.80 14.73 10.53
CA ALA A 64 1.91 13.87 10.92
C ALA A 64 2.16 12.73 9.95
N ALA A 65 1.12 12.26 9.23
CA ALA A 65 1.27 11.18 8.26
C ALA A 65 2.11 11.62 7.05
N ILE A 66 1.89 12.85 6.58
CA ILE A 66 2.69 13.40 5.48
C ILE A 66 4.16 13.52 5.92
N LYS A 67 4.39 14.05 7.10
CA LYS A 67 5.73 14.19 7.65
C LYS A 67 6.41 12.84 7.84
N GLN A 68 5.68 11.87 8.34
CA GLN A 68 6.20 10.52 8.54
C GLN A 68 6.64 9.91 7.21
N LEU A 69 5.82 10.07 6.17
CA LEU A 69 6.16 9.54 4.85
C LEU A 69 7.42 10.22 4.29
N GLU A 70 7.54 11.54 4.46
CA GLU A 70 8.72 12.27 4.04
C GLU A 70 9.98 11.79 4.76
N VAL A 71 9.87 11.55 6.07
CA VAL A 71 11.01 11.07 6.87
C VAL A 71 11.43 9.68 6.41
N VAL A 72 10.49 8.77 6.29
CA VAL A 72 10.80 7.38 5.89
C VAL A 72 11.33 7.35 4.46
N GLY A 73 10.74 8.12 3.55
CA GLY A 73 11.22 8.22 2.17
C GLY A 73 12.63 8.75 2.12
N GLY A 74 12.93 9.78 2.91
CA GLY A 74 14.27 10.35 2.99
C GLY A 74 15.30 9.35 3.48
N GLN A 75 14.95 8.52 4.46
CA GLN A 75 15.82 7.49 4.99
C GLN A 75 16.16 6.42 3.92
N LEU A 76 15.24 6.18 3.00
CA LEU A 76 15.40 5.19 1.95
C LEU A 76 15.90 5.79 0.64
N GLY A 77 16.08 7.10 0.59
CA GLY A 77 16.50 7.79 -0.61
C GLY A 77 15.41 7.80 -1.70
N ILE A 78 14.14 7.82 -1.30
CA ILE A 78 13.01 7.81 -2.21
C ILE A 78 12.27 9.15 -2.13
N PRO A 79 12.06 9.84 -3.27
CA PRO A 79 11.33 11.09 -3.28
C PRO A 79 9.87 10.92 -2.84
N VAL A 80 9.33 11.94 -2.19
CA VAL A 80 7.95 11.96 -1.74
C VAL A 80 7.25 13.16 -2.39
N PHE A 81 6.14 12.88 -3.07
CA PHE A 81 5.28 13.91 -3.63
C PHE A 81 4.15 14.20 -2.64
N GLN A 82 3.96 15.46 -2.31
CA GLN A 82 2.86 15.86 -1.42
C GLN A 82 2.32 17.21 -1.84
N MET A 83 1.05 17.44 -1.55
CA MET A 83 0.36 18.68 -1.84
C MET A 83 -0.33 19.25 -0.58
N GLY A 84 0.23 18.93 0.58
CA GLY A 84 -0.37 19.34 1.84
C GLY A 84 -1.75 18.72 2.02
N GLN A 85 -2.70 19.50 2.52
CA GLN A 85 -4.05 19.04 2.80
C GLN A 85 -5.01 19.30 1.63
N SER A 86 -4.60 18.91 0.44
CA SER A 86 -5.43 19.00 -0.76
C SER A 86 -6.33 17.76 -0.87
N ASP A 87 -7.19 17.73 -1.89
CA ASP A 87 -8.06 16.60 -2.14
C ASP A 87 -7.23 15.35 -2.46
N PRO A 88 -7.44 14.21 -1.78
CA PRO A 88 -6.67 13.00 -2.03
C PRO A 88 -6.72 12.50 -3.48
N VAL A 89 -7.85 12.64 -4.14
CA VAL A 89 -7.97 12.24 -5.55
C VAL A 89 -7.08 13.12 -6.42
N ASP A 90 -7.08 14.42 -6.18
CA ASP A 90 -6.23 15.36 -6.92
C ASP A 90 -4.75 15.08 -6.67
N ILE A 91 -4.39 14.77 -5.43
CA ILE A 91 -3.01 14.41 -5.08
C ILE A 91 -2.57 13.15 -5.83
N ALA A 92 -3.43 12.13 -5.86
CA ALA A 92 -3.13 10.88 -6.54
C ALA A 92 -2.91 11.12 -8.04
N LYS A 93 -3.80 11.87 -8.67
CA LYS A 93 -3.68 12.21 -10.10
C LYS A 93 -2.43 13.02 -10.38
N ALA A 94 -2.17 14.02 -9.56
CA ALA A 94 -0.99 14.88 -9.72
C ALA A 94 0.31 14.11 -9.49
N GLY A 95 0.30 13.19 -8.52
CA GLY A 95 1.46 12.34 -8.24
C GLY A 95 1.80 11.43 -9.40
N VAL A 96 0.79 10.81 -10.00
CA VAL A 96 1.00 9.96 -11.18
C VAL A 96 1.52 10.79 -12.36
N ALA A 97 0.94 11.98 -12.58
CA ALA A 97 1.40 12.89 -13.64
C ALA A 97 2.85 13.33 -13.41
N HIS A 98 3.19 13.64 -12.16
CA HIS A 98 4.56 14.01 -11.78
C HIS A 98 5.54 12.86 -12.07
N ALA A 99 5.14 11.64 -11.76
CA ALA A 99 5.97 10.48 -12.02
C ALA A 99 6.22 10.28 -13.51
N LYS A 100 5.21 10.47 -14.33
CA LYS A 100 5.36 10.39 -15.80
C LYS A 100 6.32 11.46 -16.32
N LYS A 101 6.16 12.68 -15.82
CA LYS A 101 6.98 13.82 -16.24
C LYS A 101 8.45 13.64 -15.84
N GLU A 102 8.69 13.16 -14.62
CA GLU A 102 10.04 13.06 -14.08
C GLU A 102 10.71 11.71 -14.34
N GLY A 103 10.03 10.79 -15.01
CA GLY A 103 10.62 9.51 -15.38
C GLY A 103 10.66 8.46 -14.27
N PHE A 104 9.81 8.57 -13.27
CA PHE A 104 9.65 7.49 -12.29
C PHE A 104 8.89 6.34 -12.94
N ASP A 105 9.26 5.11 -12.61
CA ASP A 105 8.62 3.94 -13.19
C ASP A 105 7.66 3.24 -12.24
N MET A 106 7.62 3.64 -10.97
CA MET A 106 6.64 3.14 -9.99
C MET A 106 6.13 4.29 -9.12
N VAL A 107 4.85 4.21 -8.76
CA VAL A 107 4.22 5.17 -7.85
C VAL A 107 3.53 4.38 -6.75
N PHE A 108 3.79 4.73 -5.51
CA PHE A 108 3.13 4.14 -4.35
C PHE A 108 2.25 5.21 -3.71
N LEU A 109 0.93 5.01 -3.79
CA LEU A 109 -0.04 5.93 -3.19
C LEU A 109 -0.32 5.51 -1.76
N ASP A 110 0.15 6.31 -0.79
CA ASP A 110 -0.12 6.05 0.62
C ASP A 110 -1.44 6.71 0.99
N THR A 111 -2.52 5.94 0.95
CA THR A 111 -3.87 6.44 1.18
C THR A 111 -4.18 6.58 2.67
N ALA A 112 -5.28 7.27 2.98
CA ALA A 112 -5.71 7.46 4.35
C ALA A 112 -6.02 6.14 5.04
N GLY A 113 -5.71 6.05 6.32
CA GLY A 113 -6.10 4.93 7.18
C GLY A 113 -7.02 5.41 8.27
N ARG A 114 -7.99 4.59 8.62
CA ARG A 114 -8.93 4.82 9.72
C ARG A 114 -8.81 3.68 10.72
N LEU A 115 -9.33 3.88 11.92
CA LEU A 115 -9.35 2.81 12.93
C LEU A 115 -10.22 1.65 12.50
N HIS A 116 -11.29 1.94 11.75
CA HIS A 116 -12.23 0.94 11.25
C HIS A 116 -12.55 1.22 9.79
N VAL A 117 -13.00 0.19 9.09
CA VAL A 117 -13.52 0.35 7.73
C VAL A 117 -14.87 1.08 7.83
N ASP A 118 -14.95 2.26 7.22
CA ASP A 118 -16.18 3.03 7.19
C ASP A 118 -16.52 3.45 5.75
N GLU A 119 -17.76 3.91 5.57
CA GLU A 119 -18.28 4.27 4.25
C GLU A 119 -17.49 5.41 3.63
N ALA A 120 -17.14 6.42 4.42
CA ALA A 120 -16.41 7.59 3.92
C ALA A 120 -15.02 7.18 3.40
N LEU A 121 -14.33 6.30 4.12
CA LEU A 121 -13.04 5.78 3.69
C LEU A 121 -13.19 5.01 2.37
N MET A 122 -14.18 4.15 2.28
CA MET A 122 -14.40 3.34 1.07
C MET A 122 -14.76 4.19 -0.14
N GLU A 123 -15.55 5.24 0.04
CA GLU A 123 -15.88 6.18 -1.02
C GLU A 123 -14.62 6.89 -1.53
N GLU A 124 -13.78 7.36 -0.62
CA GLU A 124 -12.54 8.03 -0.99
C GLU A 124 -11.59 7.10 -1.74
N LEU A 125 -11.39 5.88 -1.23
CA LEU A 125 -10.53 4.90 -1.88
C LEU A 125 -11.06 4.50 -3.25
N SER A 126 -12.37 4.34 -3.39
CA SER A 126 -13.00 4.03 -4.67
C SER A 126 -12.82 5.17 -5.67
N ALA A 127 -12.90 6.42 -5.20
CA ALA A 127 -12.69 7.58 -6.05
C ALA A 127 -11.25 7.66 -6.54
N ILE A 128 -10.28 7.37 -5.68
CA ILE A 128 -8.87 7.33 -6.07
C ILE A 128 -8.66 6.23 -7.11
N LYS A 129 -9.21 5.04 -6.86
CA LYS A 129 -9.11 3.92 -7.79
C LYS A 129 -9.65 4.28 -9.17
N ALA A 130 -10.81 4.92 -9.22
CA ALA A 130 -11.42 5.33 -10.48
C ALA A 130 -10.58 6.39 -11.20
N ALA A 131 -9.93 7.28 -10.44
CA ALA A 131 -9.16 8.39 -11.01
C ALA A 131 -7.82 7.96 -11.61
N VAL A 132 -7.11 7.03 -10.97
CA VAL A 132 -5.74 6.65 -11.37
C VAL A 132 -5.65 5.25 -11.96
N GLU A 133 -6.68 4.44 -11.83
CA GLU A 133 -6.71 3.06 -12.34
C GLU A 133 -5.43 2.31 -11.98
N PRO A 134 -5.21 2.04 -10.67
CA PRO A 134 -3.95 1.44 -10.23
C PRO A 134 -3.75 0.05 -10.83
N ASP A 135 -2.49 -0.28 -11.09
CA ASP A 135 -2.12 -1.61 -11.58
C ASP A 135 -2.20 -2.65 -10.47
N GLU A 136 -1.98 -2.22 -9.23
CA GLU A 136 -2.00 -3.09 -8.06
C GLU A 136 -2.67 -2.35 -6.90
N ILE A 137 -3.66 -2.97 -6.25
CA ILE A 137 -4.18 -2.50 -4.98
C ILE A 137 -3.67 -3.48 -3.92
N LEU A 138 -2.76 -3.01 -3.08
CA LEU A 138 -2.10 -3.82 -2.07
C LEU A 138 -2.64 -3.46 -0.70
N LEU A 139 -3.26 -4.43 -0.05
CA LEU A 139 -3.80 -4.26 1.30
C LEU A 139 -2.72 -4.60 2.32
N VAL A 140 -2.49 -3.69 3.27
CA VAL A 140 -1.57 -3.91 4.37
C VAL A 140 -2.38 -4.21 5.62
N VAL A 141 -2.20 -5.39 6.20
CA VAL A 141 -2.90 -5.80 7.42
C VAL A 141 -1.91 -6.31 8.46
N ASP A 142 -2.27 -6.10 9.72
CA ASP A 142 -1.48 -6.53 10.88
C ASP A 142 -1.92 -7.94 11.27
N ALA A 143 -1.03 -8.91 11.10
CA ALA A 143 -1.33 -10.31 11.42
C ALA A 143 -1.65 -10.50 12.91
N MET A 144 -1.13 -9.64 13.76
CA MET A 144 -1.37 -9.73 15.22
C MET A 144 -2.80 -9.42 15.62
N THR A 145 -3.57 -8.75 14.76
CA THR A 145 -4.97 -8.44 15.07
C THR A 145 -5.92 -9.61 14.83
N GLY A 146 -5.42 -10.73 14.29
CA GLY A 146 -6.20 -11.95 14.13
C GLY A 146 -7.48 -11.75 13.32
N GLN A 147 -8.64 -11.95 13.97
CA GLN A 147 -9.93 -11.86 13.27
C GLN A 147 -10.20 -10.46 12.70
N ASP A 148 -9.70 -9.39 13.34
CA ASP A 148 -9.84 -8.04 12.82
C ASP A 148 -9.12 -7.88 11.48
N ALA A 149 -7.95 -8.51 11.33
CA ALA A 149 -7.23 -8.50 10.06
C ALA A 149 -8.05 -9.19 8.97
N VAL A 150 -8.66 -10.32 9.29
CA VAL A 150 -9.50 -11.07 8.35
C VAL A 150 -10.73 -10.25 7.94
N ASN A 151 -11.39 -9.63 8.92
CA ASN A 151 -12.59 -8.81 8.66
C ASN A 151 -12.25 -7.60 7.79
N ALA A 152 -11.15 -6.93 8.08
CA ALA A 152 -10.70 -5.79 7.28
C ALA A 152 -10.36 -6.23 5.85
N ALA A 153 -9.66 -7.34 5.70
CA ALA A 153 -9.30 -7.85 4.38
C ALA A 153 -10.55 -8.15 3.54
N SER A 154 -11.53 -8.79 4.15
CA SER A 154 -12.79 -9.09 3.46
C SER A 154 -13.50 -7.82 3.01
N ALA A 155 -13.60 -6.81 3.89
CA ALA A 155 -14.26 -5.56 3.57
C ALA A 155 -13.56 -4.79 2.44
N PHE A 156 -12.23 -4.68 2.51
CA PHE A 156 -11.47 -4.00 1.45
C PHE A 156 -11.59 -4.72 0.12
N ASP A 157 -11.54 -6.05 0.14
CA ASP A 157 -11.65 -6.83 -1.09
C ASP A 157 -13.03 -6.69 -1.74
N GLN A 158 -14.09 -6.72 -0.94
CA GLN A 158 -15.46 -6.57 -1.44
C GLN A 158 -15.69 -5.20 -2.09
N GLN A 159 -15.09 -4.16 -1.54
CA GLN A 159 -15.30 -2.79 -2.03
C GLN A 159 -14.34 -2.40 -3.15
N LEU A 160 -13.10 -2.86 -3.10
CA LEU A 160 -12.06 -2.39 -3.99
C LEU A 160 -11.52 -3.45 -4.94
N ASP A 161 -11.82 -4.73 -4.68
CA ASP A 161 -11.23 -5.84 -5.43
C ASP A 161 -9.70 -5.74 -5.40
N ILE A 162 -9.13 -5.99 -4.23
CA ILE A 162 -7.68 -5.88 -4.03
C ILE A 162 -6.92 -6.91 -4.86
N ASP A 163 -5.67 -6.62 -5.17
CA ASP A 163 -4.84 -7.50 -6.00
C ASP A 163 -3.91 -8.39 -5.16
N GLY A 164 -3.57 -7.95 -3.97
CA GLY A 164 -2.72 -8.72 -3.09
C GLY A 164 -2.70 -8.16 -1.68
N VAL A 165 -2.05 -8.88 -0.80
CA VAL A 165 -1.98 -8.56 0.63
C VAL A 165 -0.53 -8.53 1.09
N MET A 166 -0.19 -7.55 1.92
CA MET A 166 1.05 -7.52 2.69
C MET A 166 0.69 -7.74 4.15
N LEU A 167 1.21 -8.79 4.75
CA LEU A 167 1.02 -9.06 6.17
C LEU A 167 2.18 -8.50 6.97
N THR A 168 1.86 -7.72 8.01
CA THR A 168 2.87 -7.19 8.92
C THR A 168 2.81 -7.96 10.23
N LYS A 169 3.93 -7.98 10.95
CA LYS A 169 4.05 -8.64 12.27
C LYS A 169 3.72 -10.13 12.24
N LEU A 170 4.03 -10.79 11.12
CA LEU A 170 3.70 -12.20 10.93
C LEU A 170 4.40 -13.12 11.92
N ASP A 171 5.58 -12.76 12.39
CA ASP A 171 6.31 -13.55 13.38
C ASP A 171 5.57 -13.68 14.71
N GLY A 172 4.60 -12.79 14.98
CA GLY A 172 3.69 -12.94 16.13
C GLY A 172 2.53 -13.91 15.87
N ASP A 173 2.33 -14.32 14.62
CA ASP A 173 1.31 -15.28 14.23
C ASP A 173 1.96 -16.66 14.06
N ALA A 174 2.23 -17.32 15.19
CA ALA A 174 3.07 -18.51 15.26
C ALA A 174 2.62 -19.66 14.35
N ARG A 175 1.34 -19.72 14.01
CA ARG A 175 0.79 -20.80 13.19
C ARG A 175 0.38 -20.39 11.80
N GLY A 176 0.63 -19.14 11.45
CA GLY A 176 0.20 -18.60 10.17
C GLY A 176 -1.32 -18.54 9.99
N GLY A 177 -2.07 -18.49 11.10
CA GLY A 177 -3.53 -18.55 11.06
C GLY A 177 -4.14 -17.36 10.35
N ALA A 178 -3.62 -16.14 10.61
CA ALA A 178 -4.13 -14.94 9.96
C ALA A 178 -3.88 -14.98 8.45
N ALA A 179 -2.70 -15.44 8.03
CA ALA A 179 -2.35 -15.54 6.61
C ALA A 179 -3.29 -16.49 5.88
N LEU A 180 -3.53 -17.66 6.46
CA LEU A 180 -4.44 -18.66 5.87
C LEU A 180 -5.86 -18.14 5.79
N SER A 181 -6.34 -17.48 6.86
CA SER A 181 -7.70 -16.96 6.91
C SER A 181 -7.92 -15.80 5.94
N VAL A 182 -6.96 -14.88 5.83
CA VAL A 182 -7.03 -13.77 4.88
C VAL A 182 -7.09 -14.30 3.45
N LYS A 183 -6.25 -15.26 3.11
CA LYS A 183 -6.26 -15.86 1.78
C LYS A 183 -7.60 -16.57 1.51
N ALA A 184 -8.13 -17.27 2.51
CA ALA A 184 -9.39 -18.01 2.37
C ALA A 184 -10.57 -17.07 2.11
N VAL A 185 -10.67 -15.94 2.82
CA VAL A 185 -11.82 -15.03 2.67
C VAL A 185 -11.72 -14.12 1.46
N THR A 186 -10.52 -13.77 1.01
CA THR A 186 -10.34 -12.86 -0.13
C THR A 186 -10.05 -13.60 -1.43
N GLY A 187 -9.47 -14.78 -1.36
CA GLY A 187 -8.96 -15.47 -2.54
C GLY A 187 -7.75 -14.80 -3.15
N LYS A 188 -7.18 -13.80 -2.50
CA LYS A 188 -6.06 -13.03 -3.03
C LYS A 188 -4.74 -13.49 -2.44
N PRO A 189 -3.64 -13.42 -3.21
CA PRO A 189 -2.35 -13.88 -2.72
C PRO A 189 -1.76 -12.94 -1.69
N ILE A 190 -1.05 -13.52 -0.73
CA ILE A 190 -0.20 -12.74 0.18
C ILE A 190 1.14 -12.59 -0.53
N LYS A 191 1.44 -11.38 -0.97
CA LYS A 191 2.61 -11.11 -1.81
C LYS A 191 3.84 -10.75 -1.01
N PHE A 192 3.66 -10.13 0.16
CA PHE A 192 4.78 -9.67 0.97
C PHE A 192 4.50 -9.86 2.46
N VAL A 193 5.57 -10.03 3.22
CA VAL A 193 5.54 -10.10 4.68
C VAL A 193 6.49 -9.03 5.21
N GLY A 194 5.97 -8.18 6.08
CA GLY A 194 6.76 -7.11 6.68
C GLY A 194 7.08 -7.28 8.14
#